data_d87c7fed2dd90283c25590200610f738
#
_entry.id   d87c7fed2dd90283c25590200610f738
#
_cell.length_a   1.000
_cell.length_b   1.000
_cell.length_c   1.000
_cell.angle_alpha   90.00
_cell.angle_beta   90.00
_cell.angle_gamma   90.00
#
_symmetry.space_group_name_H-M   'P 1'
#
loop_
_entity.id
_entity.type
_entity.pdbx_description
1 polymer ?
#
loop_
_entity_poly.entity_id
_entity_poly.type
_entity_poly.pdbx_seq_one_letter_code
_entity_poly.pdbx_strand_id
1 'polypeptide(L)'
;MDPEVLTALLQVEWIPKYYDVLQNTVGGGKPKMKWSFGNEGWPDSTLGPAPSSEEGQNKLVDDLQDAKTVIYVKIVTEVASARPGVLEMMDAVLGRADIASGICSAATKGGFDQVVNSVVGKDRLGKLDVVMAGDDVPRKKPDPIIYILASEKIGVPPERCVVVEDSLVGLRAAKAAGMKCIITYTDSTSDQDFYGEGADAVVPDLGKITLADVFDPLFAGKNTVLEGIREAAKVAK
;
A
#
# COMPACT_ATOMS: atom_id res chain seq x y z
N MET A 1 5.06 23.48 -7.36
CA MET A 1 4.10 23.55 -8.47
C MET A 1 2.76 23.15 -7.91
N ASP A 2 1.75 24.00 -8.07
CA ASP A 2 0.41 23.87 -7.50
C ASP A 2 -0.28 22.59 -8.04
N PRO A 3 -1.01 21.80 -7.23
CA PRO A 3 -1.81 20.66 -7.71
C PRO A 3 -2.80 21.03 -8.81
N GLU A 4 -3.37 22.23 -8.75
CA GLU A 4 -4.23 22.76 -9.81
C GLU A 4 -3.46 22.90 -11.15
N VAL A 5 -2.16 23.18 -11.10
CA VAL A 5 -1.30 23.24 -12.27
C VAL A 5 -1.05 21.86 -12.88
N LEU A 6 -0.92 20.81 -12.07
CA LEU A 6 -0.78 19.44 -12.57
C LEU A 6 -2.08 18.93 -13.20
N THR A 7 -3.23 19.25 -12.62
CA THR A 7 -4.55 18.92 -13.18
C THR A 7 -4.79 19.71 -14.47
N ALA A 8 -4.46 21.01 -14.49
CA ALA A 8 -4.54 21.83 -15.69
C ALA A 8 -3.54 21.44 -16.78
N LEU A 9 -2.36 20.92 -16.39
CA LEU A 9 -1.32 20.44 -17.29
C LEU A 9 -1.69 19.18 -18.07
N LEU A 10 -2.51 18.32 -17.50
CA LEU A 10 -2.73 16.98 -18.05
C LEU A 10 -4.13 16.83 -18.66
N GLN A 11 -5.07 17.78 -18.45
CA GLN A 11 -6.50 17.70 -18.84
C GLN A 11 -7.16 16.36 -18.48
N VAL A 12 -6.53 15.58 -17.60
CA VAL A 12 -6.98 14.26 -17.15
C VAL A 12 -7.38 14.38 -15.71
N GLU A 13 -8.67 14.25 -15.44
CA GLU A 13 -9.17 14.11 -14.08
C GLU A 13 -8.89 12.71 -13.58
N TRP A 14 -7.86 12.57 -12.75
CA TRP A 14 -7.52 11.31 -12.08
C TRP A 14 -8.47 11.07 -10.92
N ILE A 15 -9.67 10.58 -11.20
CA ILE A 15 -10.56 10.15 -10.12
C ILE A 15 -10.00 8.91 -9.43
N PRO A 16 -10.14 8.77 -8.10
CA PRO A 16 -9.54 7.69 -7.32
C PRO A 16 -9.81 6.29 -7.92
N LYS A 17 -11.06 6.00 -8.27
CA LYS A 17 -11.45 4.70 -8.84
C LYS A 17 -10.72 4.37 -10.15
N TYR A 18 -10.56 5.34 -11.03
CA TYR A 18 -9.81 5.16 -12.30
C TYR A 18 -8.31 4.95 -12.03
N TYR A 19 -7.75 5.73 -11.11
CA TYR A 19 -6.36 5.61 -10.70
C TYR A 19 -6.04 4.22 -10.13
N ASP A 20 -6.92 3.68 -9.28
CA ASP A 20 -6.75 2.36 -8.67
C ASP A 20 -6.83 1.22 -9.68
N VAL A 21 -7.76 1.29 -10.64
CA VAL A 21 -7.81 0.34 -11.76
C VAL A 21 -6.50 0.35 -12.53
N LEU A 22 -5.98 1.52 -12.89
CA LEU A 22 -4.70 1.64 -13.60
C LEU A 22 -3.52 1.19 -12.73
N GLN A 23 -3.54 1.45 -11.42
CA GLN A 23 -2.51 0.96 -10.50
C GLN A 23 -2.40 -0.57 -10.52
N ASN A 24 -3.53 -1.25 -10.59
CA ASN A 24 -3.60 -2.71 -10.55
C ASN A 24 -3.40 -3.38 -11.93
N THR A 25 -3.63 -2.65 -13.03
CA THR A 25 -3.55 -3.20 -14.40
C THR A 25 -2.30 -2.79 -15.16
N VAL A 26 -1.86 -1.54 -14.99
CA VAL A 26 -0.74 -0.95 -15.74
C VAL A 26 0.52 -0.79 -14.87
N GLY A 27 0.35 -0.62 -13.56
CA GLY A 27 1.45 -0.51 -12.61
C GLY A 27 1.76 0.91 -12.17
N GLY A 28 3.02 1.21 -11.89
CA GLY A 28 3.48 2.45 -11.27
C GLY A 28 3.28 3.73 -12.09
N GLY A 29 3.76 4.87 -11.58
CA GLY A 29 3.51 6.20 -12.16
C GLY A 29 3.92 6.35 -13.62
N LYS A 30 5.15 5.99 -13.96
CA LYS A 30 5.64 6.09 -15.35
C LYS A 30 4.84 5.21 -16.34
N PRO A 31 4.58 3.92 -16.08
CA PRO A 31 3.71 3.10 -16.92
C PRO A 31 2.32 3.70 -17.11
N LYS A 32 1.69 4.23 -16.05
CA LYS A 32 0.37 4.87 -16.14
C LYS A 32 0.37 6.10 -17.04
N MET A 33 1.35 6.97 -16.91
CA MET A 33 1.48 8.14 -17.78
C MET A 33 1.69 7.73 -19.25
N LYS A 34 2.57 6.77 -19.52
CA LYS A 34 2.77 6.24 -20.88
C LYS A 34 1.49 5.65 -21.47
N TRP A 35 0.76 4.88 -20.67
CA TRP A 35 -0.51 4.28 -21.10
C TRP A 35 -1.55 5.36 -21.40
N SER A 36 -1.75 6.32 -20.49
CA SER A 36 -2.73 7.40 -20.66
C SER A 36 -2.40 8.27 -21.89
N PHE A 37 -1.17 8.77 -21.97
CA PHE A 37 -0.75 9.62 -23.10
C PHE A 37 -0.71 8.87 -24.44
N GLY A 38 -0.44 7.56 -24.42
CA GLY A 38 -0.52 6.72 -25.61
C GLY A 38 -1.94 6.55 -26.14
N ASN A 39 -2.96 6.56 -25.26
CA ASN A 39 -4.36 6.41 -25.62
C ASN A 39 -5.04 7.76 -25.93
N GLU A 40 -4.72 8.81 -25.17
CA GLU A 40 -5.42 10.10 -25.20
C GLU A 40 -4.68 11.18 -25.99
N GLY A 41 -3.40 10.92 -26.30
CA GLY A 41 -2.49 11.87 -26.96
C GLY A 41 -1.48 12.44 -25.98
N TRP A 42 -0.29 12.77 -26.51
CA TRP A 42 0.79 13.37 -25.73
C TRP A 42 0.48 14.85 -25.50
N PRO A 43 0.50 15.33 -24.25
CA PRO A 43 0.09 16.69 -23.93
C PRO A 43 1.19 17.73 -24.18
N ASP A 44 0.79 18.94 -24.50
CA ASP A 44 1.60 20.11 -24.19
C ASP A 44 1.71 20.28 -22.69
N SER A 45 2.84 20.74 -22.21
CA SER A 45 3.09 20.90 -20.77
C SER A 45 3.89 22.18 -20.49
N THR A 46 3.97 22.58 -19.21
CA THR A 46 4.91 23.67 -18.81
C THR A 46 6.37 23.28 -19.02
N LEU A 47 6.65 22.01 -19.31
CA LEU A 47 8.00 21.51 -19.61
C LEU A 47 8.30 21.56 -21.11
N GLY A 48 7.34 21.91 -21.95
CA GLY A 48 7.49 22.05 -23.38
C GLY A 48 6.27 21.54 -24.18
N PRO A 49 6.34 21.65 -25.52
CA PRO A 49 5.28 21.14 -26.41
C PRO A 49 5.22 19.61 -26.38
N ALA A 50 4.09 19.08 -26.86
CA ALA A 50 3.87 17.64 -27.00
C ALA A 50 5.02 16.97 -27.78
N PRO A 51 5.67 15.94 -27.18
CA PRO A 51 6.82 15.30 -27.81
C PRO A 51 6.38 14.41 -28.98
N SER A 52 7.07 14.56 -30.12
CA SER A 52 6.84 13.77 -31.33
C SER A 52 7.74 12.54 -31.45
N SER A 53 8.82 12.45 -30.65
CA SER A 53 9.75 11.33 -30.67
C SER A 53 9.63 10.49 -29.39
N GLU A 54 9.96 9.19 -29.47
CA GLU A 54 9.97 8.29 -28.31
C GLU A 54 10.94 8.77 -27.22
N GLU A 55 12.09 9.32 -27.60
CA GLU A 55 13.05 9.89 -26.64
C GLU A 55 12.43 11.08 -25.89
N GLY A 56 11.75 11.98 -26.60
CA GLY A 56 11.05 13.11 -25.99
C GLY A 56 9.90 12.67 -25.10
N GLN A 57 9.16 11.64 -25.51
CA GLN A 57 8.09 11.04 -24.71
C GLN A 57 8.62 10.42 -23.42
N ASN A 58 9.71 9.68 -23.47
CA ASN A 58 10.35 9.11 -22.30
C ASN A 58 10.86 10.21 -21.36
N LYS A 59 11.49 11.25 -21.91
CA LYS A 59 11.96 12.39 -21.13
C LYS A 59 10.81 13.12 -20.43
N LEU A 60 9.71 13.39 -21.12
CA LEU A 60 8.53 14.04 -20.52
C LEU A 60 7.99 13.22 -19.34
N VAL A 61 7.86 11.90 -19.50
CA VAL A 61 7.39 11.00 -18.44
C VAL A 61 8.35 11.00 -17.23
N ASP A 62 9.65 11.06 -17.47
CA ASP A 62 10.66 11.14 -16.41
C ASP A 62 10.56 12.46 -15.65
N ASP A 63 10.51 13.58 -16.36
CA ASP A 63 10.38 14.92 -15.78
C ASP A 63 9.07 15.07 -14.98
N LEU A 64 7.95 14.55 -15.50
CA LEU A 64 6.66 14.56 -14.80
C LEU A 64 6.67 13.65 -13.55
N GLN A 65 7.33 12.50 -13.61
CA GLN A 65 7.47 11.63 -12.45
C GLN A 65 8.30 12.30 -11.36
N ASP A 66 9.36 13.03 -11.73
CA ASP A 66 10.20 13.74 -10.77
C ASP A 66 9.43 14.91 -10.14
N ALA A 67 8.71 15.71 -10.93
CA ALA A 67 7.83 16.76 -10.43
C ALA A 67 6.76 16.23 -9.49
N LYS A 68 6.09 15.12 -9.88
CA LYS A 68 5.11 14.42 -9.03
C LYS A 68 5.73 13.98 -7.70
N THR A 69 6.96 13.45 -7.73
CA THR A 69 7.63 12.99 -6.52
C THR A 69 7.89 14.13 -5.54
N VAL A 70 8.33 15.30 -6.04
CA VAL A 70 8.54 16.51 -5.21
C VAL A 70 7.23 16.94 -4.53
N ILE A 71 6.13 17.00 -5.30
CA ILE A 71 4.82 17.37 -4.76
C ILE A 71 4.33 16.34 -3.75
N TYR A 72 4.45 15.05 -4.07
CA TYR A 72 4.06 13.96 -3.18
C TYR A 72 4.80 14.04 -1.84
N VAL A 73 6.12 14.23 -1.87
CA VAL A 73 6.93 14.40 -0.65
C VAL A 73 6.41 15.56 0.20
N LYS A 74 6.11 16.71 -0.41
CA LYS A 74 5.58 17.87 0.30
C LYS A 74 4.23 17.55 0.96
N ILE A 75 3.29 16.99 0.20
CA ILE A 75 1.95 16.62 0.71
C ILE A 75 2.08 15.62 1.86
N VAL A 76 2.87 14.56 1.68
CA VAL A 76 3.05 13.54 2.72
C VAL A 76 3.63 14.13 4.00
N THR A 77 4.62 15.03 3.88
CA THR A 77 5.24 15.64 5.06
C THR A 77 4.27 16.56 5.82
N GLU A 78 3.38 17.26 5.09
CA GLU A 78 2.49 18.26 5.67
C GLU A 78 1.17 17.68 6.20
N VAL A 79 0.60 16.66 5.54
CA VAL A 79 -0.77 16.22 5.80
C VAL A 79 -0.94 14.71 6.05
N ALA A 80 0.09 13.89 5.77
CA ALA A 80 -0.07 12.46 5.98
C ALA A 80 -0.15 12.12 7.47
N SER A 81 -1.15 11.32 7.81
CA SER A 81 -1.32 10.75 9.14
C SER A 81 -1.53 9.24 9.04
N ALA A 82 -1.24 8.54 10.13
CA ALA A 82 -1.57 7.13 10.21
C ALA A 82 -3.09 6.95 10.16
N ARG A 83 -3.54 5.87 9.53
CA ARG A 83 -4.95 5.48 9.59
C ARG A 83 -5.32 5.08 11.02
N PRO A 84 -6.61 5.19 11.41
CA PRO A 84 -7.05 4.90 12.78
C PRO A 84 -6.56 3.54 13.27
N GLY A 85 -6.00 3.49 14.46
CA GLY A 85 -5.51 2.28 15.14
C GLY A 85 -4.17 1.73 14.67
N VAL A 86 -3.56 2.29 13.62
CA VAL A 86 -2.28 1.76 13.08
C VAL A 86 -1.14 1.97 14.08
N LEU A 87 -0.98 3.18 14.63
CA LEU A 87 0.12 3.45 15.58
C LEU A 87 -0.10 2.75 16.91
N GLU A 88 -1.35 2.67 17.37
CA GLU A 88 -1.75 1.95 18.58
C GLU A 88 -1.46 0.45 18.45
N MET A 89 -1.78 -0.16 17.32
CA MET A 89 -1.47 -1.56 17.03
C MET A 89 0.05 -1.78 16.95
N MET A 90 0.79 -0.88 16.30
CA MET A 90 2.25 -0.96 16.26
C MET A 90 2.85 -0.87 17.67
N ASP A 91 2.41 0.08 18.50
CA ASP A 91 2.89 0.21 19.87
C ASP A 91 2.58 -1.02 20.72
N ALA A 92 1.39 -1.60 20.54
CA ALA A 92 1.01 -2.84 21.21
C ALA A 92 1.89 -4.04 20.81
N VAL A 93 2.20 -4.18 19.51
CA VAL A 93 3.12 -5.20 18.99
C VAL A 93 4.55 -4.98 19.50
N LEU A 94 5.06 -3.76 19.38
CA LEU A 94 6.42 -3.41 19.82
C LEU A 94 6.62 -3.53 21.35
N GLY A 95 5.53 -3.53 22.13
CA GLY A 95 5.53 -3.81 23.56
C GLY A 95 5.62 -5.30 23.92
N ARG A 96 5.60 -6.21 22.94
CA ARG A 96 5.59 -7.67 23.10
C ARG A 96 6.91 -8.29 22.65
N ALA A 97 7.66 -8.90 23.55
CA ALA A 97 8.92 -9.58 23.22
C ALA A 97 8.76 -10.91 22.47
N ASP A 98 7.56 -11.45 22.45
CA ASP A 98 7.20 -12.73 21.80
C ASP A 98 6.60 -12.54 20.40
N ILE A 99 6.49 -11.30 19.91
CA ILE A 99 5.96 -10.98 18.59
C ILE A 99 7.03 -10.19 17.81
N ALA A 100 7.44 -10.74 16.68
CA ALA A 100 8.28 -10.02 15.73
C ALA A 100 7.42 -9.15 14.78
N SER A 101 7.94 -8.00 14.37
CA SER A 101 7.19 -7.00 13.61
C SER A 101 7.96 -6.41 12.44
N GLY A 102 7.24 -6.05 11.39
CA GLY A 102 7.88 -5.44 10.22
C GLY A 102 6.96 -4.66 9.33
N ILE A 103 7.57 -3.91 8.41
CA ILE A 103 6.88 -3.19 7.34
C ILE A 103 7.41 -3.67 5.99
N CYS A 104 6.49 -4.05 5.09
CA CYS A 104 6.77 -4.45 3.71
C CYS A 104 5.96 -3.60 2.74
N SER A 105 6.60 -2.68 2.03
CA SER A 105 5.95 -1.75 1.11
C SER A 105 6.23 -2.10 -0.36
N ALA A 106 5.26 -1.85 -1.26
CA ALA A 106 5.46 -1.91 -2.71
C ALA A 106 6.06 -0.62 -3.28
N ALA A 107 6.13 0.46 -2.48
CA ALA A 107 6.68 1.74 -2.89
C ALA A 107 8.19 1.67 -3.14
N THR A 108 8.71 2.60 -3.95
CA THR A 108 10.16 2.79 -4.05
C THR A 108 10.75 3.23 -2.72
N LYS A 109 12.01 2.89 -2.47
CA LYS A 109 12.67 3.18 -1.19
C LYS A 109 12.59 4.67 -0.81
N GLY A 110 12.85 5.57 -1.73
CA GLY A 110 12.79 7.01 -1.46
C GLY A 110 11.40 7.50 -1.05
N GLY A 111 10.34 7.06 -1.76
CA GLY A 111 8.97 7.38 -1.41
C GLY A 111 8.52 6.74 -0.09
N PHE A 112 8.95 5.50 0.15
CA PHE A 112 8.69 4.78 1.37
C PHE A 112 9.32 5.47 2.59
N ASP A 113 10.64 5.75 2.54
CA ASP A 113 11.37 6.35 3.65
C ASP A 113 10.75 7.70 4.07
N GLN A 114 10.27 8.48 3.11
CA GLN A 114 9.60 9.76 3.39
C GLN A 114 8.29 9.57 4.16
N VAL A 115 7.43 8.66 3.70
CA VAL A 115 6.14 8.38 4.35
C VAL A 115 6.33 7.82 5.76
N VAL A 116 7.15 6.77 5.90
CA VAL A 116 7.27 6.08 7.19
C VAL A 116 7.98 6.92 8.23
N ASN A 117 8.95 7.76 7.86
CA ASN A 117 9.58 8.68 8.80
C ASN A 117 8.60 9.75 9.30
N SER A 118 7.70 10.24 8.44
CA SER A 118 6.70 11.26 8.80
C SER A 118 5.55 10.65 9.62
N VAL A 119 5.07 9.47 9.27
CA VAL A 119 3.83 8.88 9.81
C VAL A 119 4.13 7.95 11.00
N VAL A 120 5.12 7.07 10.87
CA VAL A 120 5.47 6.07 11.90
C VAL A 120 6.45 6.62 12.92
N GLY A 121 7.41 7.40 12.48
CA GLY A 121 8.45 7.99 13.29
C GLY A 121 9.65 7.07 13.51
N LYS A 122 10.83 7.69 13.68
CA LYS A 122 12.11 6.98 13.77
C LYS A 122 12.20 6.02 14.96
N ASP A 123 11.57 6.36 16.07
CA ASP A 123 11.62 5.55 17.30
C ASP A 123 10.91 4.21 17.12
N ARG A 124 9.75 4.18 16.42
CA ARG A 124 9.05 2.93 16.09
C ARG A 124 9.79 2.15 15.03
N LEU A 125 10.27 2.84 13.97
CA LEU A 125 11.02 2.20 12.89
C LEU A 125 12.28 1.51 13.40
N GLY A 126 12.99 2.10 14.34
CA GLY A 126 14.20 1.53 14.94
C GLY A 126 13.96 0.30 15.83
N LYS A 127 12.71 0.01 16.18
CA LYS A 127 12.32 -1.16 16.98
C LYS A 127 11.74 -2.30 16.14
N LEU A 128 11.46 -2.07 14.85
CA LEU A 128 10.97 -3.11 13.95
C LEU A 128 12.07 -4.12 13.63
N ASP A 129 11.71 -5.39 13.57
CA ASP A 129 12.65 -6.48 13.24
C ASP A 129 12.99 -6.50 11.75
N VAL A 130 12.06 -6.04 10.89
CA VAL A 130 12.29 -5.93 9.45
C VAL A 130 11.56 -4.74 8.83
N VAL A 131 12.25 -4.04 7.94
CA VAL A 131 11.68 -2.97 7.10
C VAL A 131 12.14 -3.20 5.67
N MET A 132 11.19 -3.34 4.74
CA MET A 132 11.46 -3.59 3.32
C MET A 132 10.60 -2.70 2.43
N ALA A 133 11.24 -2.13 1.41
CA ALA A 133 10.61 -1.37 0.34
C ALA A 133 10.53 -2.21 -0.96
N GLY A 134 9.78 -1.72 -1.94
CA GLY A 134 9.61 -2.43 -3.21
C GLY A 134 10.90 -2.58 -4.04
N ASP A 135 11.92 -1.78 -3.75
CA ASP A 135 13.22 -1.86 -4.44
C ASP A 135 14.18 -2.86 -3.76
N ASP A 136 13.82 -3.40 -2.58
CA ASP A 136 14.60 -4.42 -1.89
C ASP A 136 14.32 -5.84 -2.44
N VAL A 137 13.41 -5.97 -3.41
CA VAL A 137 13.00 -7.25 -3.99
C VAL A 137 12.97 -7.22 -5.51
N PRO A 138 13.27 -8.35 -6.18
CA PRO A 138 13.32 -8.40 -7.65
C PRO A 138 11.94 -8.29 -8.30
N ARG A 139 10.88 -8.66 -7.60
CA ARG A 139 9.48 -8.60 -8.07
C ARG A 139 8.60 -7.97 -7.02
N LYS A 140 7.75 -7.03 -7.46
CA LYS A 140 6.80 -6.33 -6.59
C LYS A 140 5.53 -7.16 -6.36
N LYS A 141 4.77 -6.85 -5.31
CA LYS A 141 3.43 -7.40 -5.09
C LYS A 141 2.61 -7.30 -6.40
N PRO A 142 1.85 -8.34 -6.78
CA PRO A 142 1.36 -9.46 -5.98
C PRO A 142 2.35 -10.65 -5.83
N ASP A 143 3.61 -10.54 -6.30
CA ASP A 143 4.60 -11.58 -6.02
C ASP A 143 4.86 -11.67 -4.50
N PRO A 144 4.87 -12.88 -3.90
CA PRO A 144 4.99 -13.07 -2.46
C PRO A 144 6.39 -12.78 -1.90
N ILE A 145 7.40 -12.59 -2.76
CA ILE A 145 8.82 -12.59 -2.37
C ILE A 145 9.14 -11.64 -1.22
N ILE A 146 8.51 -10.45 -1.17
CA ILE A 146 8.78 -9.48 -0.10
C ILE A 146 8.36 -10.02 1.28
N TYR A 147 7.24 -10.74 1.36
CA TYR A 147 6.76 -11.35 2.60
C TYR A 147 7.55 -12.60 2.98
N ILE A 148 7.94 -13.41 1.99
CA ILE A 148 8.80 -14.58 2.22
C ILE A 148 10.14 -14.13 2.80
N LEU A 149 10.81 -13.16 2.18
CA LEU A 149 12.08 -12.64 2.68
C LEU A 149 11.96 -11.96 4.05
N ALA A 150 10.83 -11.27 4.31
CA ALA A 150 10.57 -10.71 5.62
C ALA A 150 10.45 -11.80 6.69
N SER A 151 9.68 -12.86 6.42
CA SER A 151 9.51 -14.03 7.29
C SER A 151 10.84 -14.73 7.58
N GLU A 152 11.68 -14.92 6.56
CA GLU A 152 13.04 -15.49 6.71
C GLU A 152 13.92 -14.61 7.60
N LYS A 153 13.90 -13.27 7.40
CA LYS A 153 14.71 -12.32 8.19
C LYS A 153 14.33 -12.29 9.66
N ILE A 154 13.05 -12.40 9.98
CA ILE A 154 12.57 -12.43 11.38
C ILE A 154 12.60 -13.83 11.99
N GLY A 155 12.86 -14.87 11.20
CA GLY A 155 12.93 -16.26 11.68
C GLY A 155 11.57 -16.83 12.08
N VAL A 156 10.46 -16.32 11.55
CA VAL A 156 9.08 -16.78 11.84
C VAL A 156 8.50 -17.39 10.58
N PRO A 157 8.04 -18.66 10.60
CA PRO A 157 7.51 -19.29 9.41
C PRO A 157 6.20 -18.61 8.93
N PRO A 158 5.94 -18.57 7.60
CA PRO A 158 4.82 -17.82 7.02
C PRO A 158 3.45 -18.12 7.63
N GLU A 159 3.17 -19.38 7.95
CA GLU A 159 1.89 -19.82 8.55
C GLU A 159 1.65 -19.24 9.96
N ARG A 160 2.68 -18.67 10.58
CA ARG A 160 2.62 -17.96 11.86
C ARG A 160 2.67 -16.44 11.69
N CYS A 161 2.64 -15.94 10.46
CA CYS A 161 2.64 -14.51 10.18
C CYS A 161 1.23 -14.01 9.86
N VAL A 162 0.94 -12.79 10.30
CA VAL A 162 -0.24 -12.00 9.92
C VAL A 162 0.22 -10.78 9.17
N VAL A 163 -0.37 -10.55 8.01
CA VAL A 163 -0.19 -9.34 7.21
C VAL A 163 -1.41 -8.45 7.38
N VAL A 164 -1.21 -7.16 7.58
CA VAL A 164 -2.26 -6.14 7.49
C VAL A 164 -2.05 -5.37 6.18
N GLU A 165 -3.05 -5.36 5.33
CA GLU A 165 -3.02 -4.78 3.98
C GLU A 165 -4.28 -3.98 3.67
N ASP A 166 -4.26 -3.22 2.56
CA ASP A 166 -5.37 -2.38 2.12
C ASP A 166 -5.83 -2.69 0.68
N SER A 167 -5.16 -3.59 0.00
CA SER A 167 -5.33 -3.85 -1.44
C SER A 167 -5.37 -5.34 -1.79
N LEU A 168 -6.04 -5.68 -2.92
CA LEU A 168 -6.01 -7.03 -3.49
C LEU A 168 -4.59 -7.46 -3.88
N VAL A 169 -3.75 -6.53 -4.31
CA VAL A 169 -2.36 -6.80 -4.68
C VAL A 169 -1.55 -7.28 -3.48
N GLY A 170 -1.72 -6.61 -2.33
CA GLY A 170 -1.09 -7.01 -1.07
C GLY A 170 -1.68 -8.29 -0.50
N LEU A 171 -3.00 -8.45 -0.54
CA LEU A 171 -3.69 -9.67 -0.13
C LEU A 171 -3.17 -10.89 -0.89
N ARG A 172 -3.14 -10.82 -2.23
CA ARG A 172 -2.65 -11.92 -3.08
C ARG A 172 -1.20 -12.29 -2.76
N ALA A 173 -0.34 -11.28 -2.54
CA ALA A 173 1.04 -11.52 -2.13
C ALA A 173 1.13 -12.23 -0.77
N ALA A 174 0.35 -11.81 0.22
CA ALA A 174 0.31 -12.43 1.54
C ALA A 174 -0.21 -13.89 1.49
N LYS A 175 -1.30 -14.13 0.74
CA LYS A 175 -1.87 -15.49 0.58
C LYS A 175 -0.92 -16.40 -0.20
N ALA A 176 -0.26 -15.90 -1.24
CA ALA A 176 0.74 -16.65 -1.99
C ALA A 176 2.00 -16.96 -1.16
N ALA A 177 2.32 -16.14 -0.15
CA ALA A 177 3.35 -16.42 0.84
C ALA A 177 2.93 -17.44 1.92
N GLY A 178 1.67 -17.87 1.95
CA GLY A 178 1.13 -18.76 2.99
C GLY A 178 0.78 -18.07 4.30
N MET A 179 0.65 -16.74 4.32
CA MET A 179 0.38 -15.96 5.51
C MET A 179 -1.13 -15.71 5.73
N LYS A 180 -1.50 -15.40 6.96
CA LYS A 180 -2.80 -14.79 7.28
C LYS A 180 -2.82 -13.35 6.81
N CYS A 181 -4.00 -12.86 6.38
CA CYS A 181 -4.14 -11.49 5.92
C CYS A 181 -5.42 -10.83 6.43
N ILE A 182 -5.25 -9.69 7.10
CA ILE A 182 -6.33 -8.79 7.50
C ILE A 182 -6.31 -7.61 6.54
N ILE A 183 -7.47 -7.28 5.99
CA ILE A 183 -7.63 -6.10 5.12
C ILE A 183 -8.23 -4.95 5.92
N THR A 184 -7.58 -3.79 5.82
CA THR A 184 -8.13 -2.50 6.22
C THR A 184 -8.44 -1.72 4.95
N TYR A 185 -9.67 -1.80 4.44
CA TYR A 185 -10.02 -1.19 3.17
C TYR A 185 -10.03 0.35 3.23
N THR A 186 -9.91 0.98 2.07
CA THR A 186 -10.12 2.41 1.86
C THR A 186 -11.44 2.64 1.13
N ASP A 187 -11.91 3.89 1.01
CA ASP A 187 -13.11 4.22 0.25
C ASP A 187 -13.03 3.71 -1.20
N SER A 188 -11.84 3.77 -1.80
CA SER A 188 -11.59 3.31 -3.17
C SER A 188 -11.52 1.79 -3.34
N THR A 189 -11.33 1.05 -2.27
CA THR A 189 -11.22 -0.42 -2.29
C THR A 189 -12.36 -1.13 -1.56
N SER A 190 -13.30 -0.40 -0.96
CA SER A 190 -14.38 -0.94 -0.13
C SER A 190 -15.35 -1.87 -0.86
N ASP A 191 -15.44 -1.75 -2.18
CA ASP A 191 -16.30 -2.58 -3.05
C ASP A 191 -15.61 -3.86 -3.59
N GLN A 192 -14.33 -4.08 -3.25
CA GLN A 192 -13.58 -5.24 -3.69
C GLN A 192 -13.95 -6.51 -2.91
N ASP A 193 -13.95 -7.65 -3.59
CA ASP A 193 -14.25 -8.95 -2.95
C ASP A 193 -13.02 -9.55 -2.27
N PHE A 194 -12.60 -8.95 -1.17
CA PHE A 194 -11.47 -9.44 -0.38
C PHE A 194 -11.67 -10.83 0.21
N TYR A 195 -12.90 -11.17 0.61
CA TYR A 195 -13.18 -12.51 1.15
C TYR A 195 -13.12 -13.59 0.08
N GLY A 196 -13.59 -13.31 -1.14
CA GLY A 196 -13.45 -14.20 -2.29
C GLY A 196 -11.98 -14.44 -2.68
N GLU A 197 -11.11 -13.47 -2.45
CA GLU A 197 -9.65 -13.57 -2.65
C GLU A 197 -8.89 -14.16 -1.44
N GLY A 198 -9.61 -14.60 -0.40
CA GLY A 198 -9.06 -15.35 0.72
C GLY A 198 -8.60 -14.53 1.92
N ALA A 199 -9.07 -13.29 2.09
CA ALA A 199 -8.81 -12.53 3.30
C ALA A 199 -9.34 -13.26 4.54
N ASP A 200 -8.53 -13.30 5.61
CA ASP A 200 -8.92 -13.90 6.88
C ASP A 200 -9.87 -12.97 7.65
N ALA A 201 -9.71 -11.64 7.53
CA ALA A 201 -10.64 -10.63 8.02
C ALA A 201 -10.62 -9.37 7.14
N VAL A 202 -11.74 -8.62 7.15
CA VAL A 202 -11.88 -7.35 6.44
C VAL A 202 -12.54 -6.34 7.37
N VAL A 203 -11.86 -5.23 7.65
CA VAL A 203 -12.30 -4.18 8.57
C VAL A 203 -12.09 -2.80 7.94
N PRO A 204 -12.84 -1.77 8.33
CA PRO A 204 -12.63 -0.41 7.78
C PRO A 204 -11.28 0.17 8.22
N ASP A 205 -10.88 -0.05 9.47
CA ASP A 205 -9.62 0.40 10.06
C ASP A 205 -9.27 -0.44 11.30
N LEU A 206 -8.19 -0.12 11.99
CA LEU A 206 -7.75 -0.79 13.22
C LEU A 206 -8.18 -0.08 14.49
N GLY A 207 -8.95 1.01 14.43
CA GLY A 207 -9.26 1.86 15.58
C GLY A 207 -10.02 1.16 16.71
N LYS A 208 -10.72 0.05 16.41
CA LYS A 208 -11.45 -0.77 17.38
C LYS A 208 -10.91 -2.20 17.49
N ILE A 209 -9.76 -2.46 16.88
CA ILE A 209 -9.15 -3.80 16.83
C ILE A 209 -7.97 -3.83 17.78
N THR A 210 -7.97 -4.77 18.72
CA THR A 210 -6.86 -5.00 19.63
C THR A 210 -5.93 -6.09 19.13
N LEU A 211 -4.74 -6.19 19.71
CA LEU A 211 -3.79 -7.25 19.41
C LEU A 211 -4.38 -8.64 19.73
N ALA A 212 -5.15 -8.77 20.82
CA ALA A 212 -5.83 -10.00 21.19
C ALA A 212 -6.90 -10.40 20.16
N ASP A 213 -7.61 -9.44 19.58
CA ASP A 213 -8.59 -9.71 18.54
C ASP A 213 -7.96 -10.25 17.24
N VAL A 214 -6.69 -9.92 16.99
CA VAL A 214 -5.95 -10.35 15.79
C VAL A 214 -5.27 -11.70 16.00
N PHE A 215 -4.43 -11.81 17.04
CA PHE A 215 -3.54 -12.95 17.16
C PHE A 215 -4.23 -14.19 17.77
N ASP A 216 -4.99 -14.03 18.83
CA ASP A 216 -5.59 -15.18 19.51
C ASP A 216 -6.59 -15.93 18.61
N PRO A 217 -7.54 -15.26 17.91
CA PRO A 217 -8.46 -15.94 17.04
C PRO A 217 -7.83 -16.56 15.79
N LEU A 218 -6.87 -15.88 15.16
CA LEU A 218 -6.27 -16.35 13.92
C LEU A 218 -5.42 -17.60 14.08
N PHE A 219 -4.80 -17.78 15.26
CA PHE A 219 -3.91 -18.91 15.52
C PHE A 219 -4.49 -19.98 16.46
N ALA A 220 -5.46 -19.62 17.33
CA ALA A 220 -6.11 -20.57 18.22
C ALA A 220 -7.25 -21.37 17.58
N GLY A 221 -7.61 -21.06 16.32
CA GLY A 221 -8.70 -21.74 15.61
C GLY A 221 -10.11 -21.45 16.16
N LYS A 222 -10.25 -20.47 17.07
CA LYS A 222 -11.54 -20.01 17.63
C LYS A 222 -11.76 -18.55 17.26
N ASN A 223 -12.61 -18.32 16.27
CA ASN A 223 -12.66 -17.03 15.56
C ASN A 223 -13.92 -16.22 15.88
N THR A 224 -14.31 -16.09 17.14
CA THR A 224 -15.58 -15.46 17.53
C THR A 224 -15.64 -13.96 17.23
N VAL A 225 -14.52 -13.22 17.36
CA VAL A 225 -14.49 -11.75 17.07
C VAL A 225 -14.45 -11.51 15.58
N LEU A 226 -13.55 -12.19 14.85
CA LEU A 226 -13.45 -12.05 13.39
C LEU A 226 -14.68 -12.61 12.67
N GLU A 227 -15.31 -13.66 13.19
CA GLU A 227 -16.61 -14.16 12.70
C GLU A 227 -17.71 -13.10 12.92
N GLY A 228 -17.75 -12.46 14.07
CA GLY A 228 -18.69 -11.35 14.35
C GLY A 228 -18.48 -10.16 13.42
N ILE A 229 -17.23 -9.78 13.13
CA ILE A 229 -16.89 -8.73 12.17
C ILE A 229 -17.30 -9.13 10.74
N ARG A 230 -17.05 -10.38 10.37
CA ARG A 230 -17.41 -10.93 9.05
C ARG A 230 -18.92 -10.98 8.84
N GLU A 231 -19.69 -11.38 9.86
CA GLU A 231 -21.15 -11.38 9.79
C GLU A 231 -21.71 -9.95 9.77
N ALA A 232 -21.18 -9.02 10.55
CA ALA A 232 -21.56 -7.61 10.51
C ALA A 232 -21.31 -6.96 9.14
N ALA A 233 -20.20 -7.30 8.48
CA ALA A 233 -19.87 -6.82 7.14
C ALA A 233 -20.79 -7.39 6.04
N LYS A 234 -21.40 -8.57 6.24
CA LYS A 234 -22.41 -9.13 5.31
C LYS A 234 -23.77 -8.43 5.42
N VAL A 235 -24.11 -7.92 6.60
CA VAL A 235 -25.39 -7.23 6.84
C VAL A 235 -25.36 -5.78 6.35
N ALA A 236 -24.17 -5.18 6.20
CA ALA A 236 -23.97 -3.81 5.75
C ALA A 236 -23.90 -3.65 4.21
N LYS A 237 -24.02 -4.75 3.45
CA LYS A 237 -24.17 -4.79 1.98
C LYS A 237 -25.61 -5.06 1.59
#